data_a7f0fc98493e65dfb8f91aa6134da066
#
_entry.id   a7f0fc98493e65dfb8f91aa6134da066
#
_cell.length_a   1.000
_cell.length_b   1.000
_cell.length_c   1.000
_cell.angle_alpha   90.00
_cell.angle_beta   90.00
_cell.angle_gamma   90.00
#
_symmetry.space_group_name_H-M   'P 1'
#
loop_
_entity.id
_entity.type
_entity.pdbx_description
1 polymer ?
#
loop_
_entity_poly.entity_id
_entity_poly.type
_entity_poly.pdbx_seq_one_letter_code
_entity_poly.pdbx_strand_id
1 'polypeptide(L)'
;MQPWGGAVTDHTTDPDRMAPQPFKGHGISHPRAPAAGGGVSLEGAADPAAAIARIAEPFDDIDDDFAALFDRFAERRVILLGEASHGTADFYRARAAITRRLVSRHGFGIIACEADWPDMAVLDRRVRGRAGPAPAEPPFQRFPRWMWRNTDFAALVDWLQRENADRTPDERAGVFGLDLYSLAGSIQAVLGYLDRHDPEAAGIARRRYGCLTPWAEEPAHYGSAVLRQRYGSCEEAVVAQCREILQRGMDGDPEGYLDAAQNARLISAAERYYRVMYQGGAASWNLRDRHMFETLQQILEARGPGARAVVWAHNSHIGDARATAMGRSMDELNLGQLCRERFGDEAALIGFGTAAGTVAAAADWGDEMEVMAVRPPLPGSWEALCHATGIPRFLADFGRAGDLRDSLSRDLLERFIGVIYRPESERASHYMKADLPHQFDAWVWIDRSAALTPTSHGGDADPAAKTDPEDAETFPSGL
;
A
#
# COMPACT_ATOMS: atom_id res chain seq x y z
N MET A 1 -63.70 -26.57 -15.26
CA MET A 1 -63.38 -25.74 -16.43
C MET A 1 -61.95 -26.06 -16.84
N GLN A 2 -61.77 -26.32 -18.12
CA GLN A 2 -60.75 -27.13 -18.74
C GLN A 2 -59.30 -26.65 -18.60
N PRO A 3 -58.33 -27.58 -18.76
CA PRO A 3 -56.87 -27.32 -18.73
C PRO A 3 -56.32 -27.04 -20.13
N TRP A 4 -55.22 -26.32 -20.19
CA TRP A 4 -54.41 -26.24 -21.41
C TRP A 4 -53.10 -27.00 -21.19
N GLY A 5 -52.93 -28.05 -21.96
CA GLY A 5 -51.70 -28.77 -22.14
C GLY A 5 -50.81 -28.11 -23.18
N GLY A 6 -49.54 -28.13 -22.96
CA GLY A 6 -48.48 -27.74 -23.92
C GLY A 6 -47.30 -28.70 -23.81
N ALA A 7 -46.98 -29.30 -24.94
CA ALA A 7 -46.11 -30.43 -25.14
C ALA A 7 -44.64 -30.17 -24.69
N VAL A 8 -44.07 -31.17 -24.04
CA VAL A 8 -42.61 -31.33 -23.77
C VAL A 8 -41.97 -31.80 -25.07
N THR A 9 -41.10 -31.00 -25.66
CA THR A 9 -40.15 -31.45 -26.69
C THR A 9 -38.79 -31.70 -26.04
N ASP A 10 -38.42 -32.97 -26.07
CA ASP A 10 -37.15 -33.52 -25.67
C ASP A 10 -36.05 -33.04 -26.65
N HIS A 11 -35.08 -32.27 -26.16
CA HIS A 11 -33.85 -31.97 -26.87
C HIS A 11 -32.67 -32.49 -26.03
N THR A 12 -32.29 -33.72 -26.33
CA THR A 12 -31.00 -34.24 -25.97
C THR A 12 -29.90 -33.40 -26.61
N THR A 13 -29.19 -32.60 -25.82
CA THR A 13 -27.99 -31.86 -26.20
C THR A 13 -26.76 -32.74 -25.96
N ASP A 14 -26.06 -33.00 -27.05
CA ASP A 14 -24.77 -33.68 -27.17
C ASP A 14 -23.68 -32.92 -26.37
N PRO A 15 -22.93 -33.56 -25.43
CA PRO A 15 -21.93 -32.92 -24.60
C PRO A 15 -20.61 -32.53 -25.30
N ASP A 16 -20.41 -32.90 -26.56
CA ASP A 16 -19.12 -32.74 -27.24
C ASP A 16 -18.98 -31.48 -28.11
N ARG A 17 -19.83 -30.46 -27.94
CA ARG A 17 -19.83 -29.23 -28.75
C ARG A 17 -19.51 -27.94 -28.05
N MET A 18 -18.63 -27.92 -27.05
CA MET A 18 -18.11 -26.66 -26.47
C MET A 18 -16.61 -26.74 -26.22
N ALA A 19 -15.84 -26.84 -27.30
CA ALA A 19 -14.45 -26.39 -27.28
C ALA A 19 -14.42 -24.89 -27.63
N PRO A 20 -13.72 -24.04 -26.87
CA PRO A 20 -13.59 -22.62 -27.19
C PRO A 20 -12.75 -22.45 -28.46
N GLN A 21 -13.31 -21.80 -29.46
CA GLN A 21 -12.60 -21.41 -30.68
C GLN A 21 -11.61 -20.30 -30.37
N PRO A 22 -10.39 -20.32 -30.92
CA PRO A 22 -9.43 -19.23 -30.72
C PRO A 22 -9.94 -17.94 -31.38
N PHE A 23 -9.88 -16.84 -30.64
CA PHE A 23 -10.21 -15.50 -31.11
C PHE A 23 -9.34 -15.15 -32.34
N LYS A 24 -9.96 -15.07 -33.50
CA LYS A 24 -9.35 -14.49 -34.69
C LYS A 24 -9.38 -12.96 -34.53
N GLY A 25 -8.23 -12.38 -34.24
CA GLY A 25 -8.03 -10.94 -34.20
C GLY A 25 -8.48 -10.31 -35.52
N HIS A 26 -9.45 -9.42 -35.46
CA HIS A 26 -9.77 -8.52 -36.56
C HIS A 26 -8.64 -7.50 -36.63
N GLY A 27 -7.87 -7.54 -37.72
CA GLY A 27 -6.86 -6.54 -38.02
C GLY A 27 -7.48 -5.15 -38.09
N ILE A 28 -7.17 -4.33 -37.10
CA ILE A 28 -7.40 -2.89 -37.18
C ILE A 28 -6.30 -2.32 -38.09
N SER A 29 -6.72 -1.92 -39.30
CA SER A 29 -5.86 -1.20 -40.21
C SER A 29 -5.45 0.12 -39.58
N HIS A 30 -4.16 0.25 -39.23
CA HIS A 30 -3.58 1.52 -38.81
C HIS A 30 -3.59 2.51 -39.98
N PRO A 31 -4.07 3.75 -39.80
CA PRO A 31 -3.88 4.79 -40.75
C PRO A 31 -2.37 5.08 -40.87
N ARG A 32 -1.90 5.15 -42.11
CA ARG A 32 -0.53 5.49 -42.52
C ARG A 32 -0.13 6.81 -41.86
N ALA A 33 1.00 6.82 -41.16
CA ALA A 33 1.60 8.05 -40.64
C ALA A 33 1.81 9.09 -41.76
N PRO A 34 1.50 10.36 -41.54
CA PRO A 34 1.90 11.41 -42.46
C PRO A 34 3.42 11.54 -42.46
N ALA A 35 3.97 11.79 -43.66
CA ALA A 35 5.39 11.94 -43.90
C ALA A 35 5.99 13.05 -43.03
N ALA A 36 7.22 12.81 -42.58
CA ALA A 36 8.05 13.77 -41.87
C ALA A 36 8.14 15.09 -42.65
N GLY A 37 7.60 16.13 -42.06
CA GLY A 37 7.69 17.50 -42.58
C GLY A 37 7.91 18.45 -41.41
N GLY A 38 9.09 19.12 -41.41
CA GLY A 38 9.36 20.32 -40.65
C GLY A 38 9.77 20.07 -39.18
N GLY A 39 11.07 19.94 -38.95
CA GLY A 39 11.66 20.17 -37.63
C GLY A 39 11.30 21.57 -37.15
N VAL A 40 10.38 21.67 -36.20
CA VAL A 40 10.25 22.87 -35.37
C VAL A 40 11.40 22.80 -34.40
N SER A 41 12.42 23.62 -34.56
CA SER A 41 13.45 23.90 -33.56
C SER A 41 12.75 24.37 -32.30
N LEU A 42 12.72 23.55 -31.26
CA LEU A 42 12.36 23.95 -29.90
C LEU A 42 13.56 24.68 -29.26
N GLU A 43 13.98 25.79 -29.88
CA GLU A 43 14.85 26.76 -29.23
C GLU A 43 13.99 27.57 -28.27
N GLY A 44 14.06 27.22 -26.97
CA GLY A 44 13.40 27.96 -25.89
C GLY A 44 12.76 27.13 -24.77
N ALA A 45 12.60 25.80 -24.89
CA ALA A 45 12.17 24.97 -23.80
C ALA A 45 13.35 24.77 -22.83
N ALA A 46 13.26 25.30 -21.61
CA ALA A 46 14.25 25.06 -20.58
C ALA A 46 14.47 23.55 -20.40
N ASP A 47 15.73 23.11 -20.35
CA ASP A 47 16.10 21.73 -20.12
C ASP A 47 15.44 21.24 -18.79
N PRO A 48 14.58 20.19 -18.81
CA PRO A 48 13.89 19.75 -17.61
C PRO A 48 14.82 19.30 -16.50
N ALA A 49 15.97 18.70 -16.83
CA ALA A 49 16.97 18.31 -15.83
C ALA A 49 17.58 19.55 -15.17
N ALA A 50 17.87 20.60 -15.96
CA ALA A 50 18.33 21.88 -15.43
C ALA A 50 17.25 22.56 -14.56
N ALA A 51 15.97 22.42 -14.90
CA ALA A 51 14.87 22.94 -14.07
C ALA A 51 14.78 22.20 -12.73
N ILE A 52 14.90 20.86 -12.73
CA ILE A 52 14.99 20.07 -11.49
C ILE A 52 16.20 20.50 -10.68
N ALA A 53 17.39 20.63 -11.28
CA ALA A 53 18.61 21.02 -10.58
C ALA A 53 18.49 22.41 -9.89
N ARG A 54 17.66 23.30 -10.41
CA ARG A 54 17.41 24.63 -9.80
C ARG A 54 16.57 24.59 -8.53
N ILE A 55 15.68 23.61 -8.39
CA ILE A 55 14.84 23.42 -7.20
C ILE A 55 15.39 22.35 -6.27
N ALA A 56 16.45 21.65 -6.69
CA ALA A 56 17.10 20.62 -5.88
C ALA A 56 17.81 21.25 -4.68
N GLU A 57 17.51 20.77 -3.48
CA GLU A 57 18.22 21.05 -2.24
C GLU A 57 19.08 19.81 -1.94
N PRO A 58 20.40 19.84 -2.26
CA PRO A 58 21.26 18.67 -2.05
C PRO A 58 21.44 18.32 -0.58
N PHE A 59 21.62 17.03 -0.31
CA PHE A 59 22.05 16.54 1.01
C PHE A 59 23.09 15.42 0.84
N ASP A 60 24.00 15.29 1.83
CA ASP A 60 25.10 14.31 1.75
C ASP A 60 24.69 12.98 2.37
N ASP A 61 24.11 12.99 3.57
CA ASP A 61 23.71 11.81 4.31
C ASP A 61 22.25 11.89 4.79
N ILE A 62 21.71 10.73 5.19
CA ILE A 62 20.37 10.64 5.79
C ILE A 62 20.53 10.78 7.32
N ASP A 63 20.73 12.00 7.77
CA ASP A 63 20.99 12.40 9.15
C ASP A 63 19.96 13.43 9.68
N ASP A 64 20.29 14.11 10.77
CA ASP A 64 19.44 15.14 11.37
C ASP A 64 19.31 16.38 10.49
N ASP A 65 20.33 16.73 9.70
CA ASP A 65 20.30 17.87 8.79
C ASP A 65 19.36 17.57 7.59
N PHE A 66 19.46 16.35 7.05
CA PHE A 66 18.46 15.87 6.07
C PHE A 66 17.05 15.92 6.65
N ALA A 67 16.83 15.38 7.84
CA ALA A 67 15.52 15.36 8.47
C ALA A 67 14.97 16.78 8.72
N ALA A 68 15.84 17.77 8.99
CA ALA A 68 15.47 19.17 9.21
C ALA A 68 14.88 19.83 7.96
N LEU A 69 15.18 19.34 6.75
CA LEU A 69 14.54 19.83 5.54
C LEU A 69 13.02 19.66 5.55
N PHE A 70 12.51 18.72 6.33
CA PHE A 70 11.08 18.39 6.41
C PHE A 70 10.32 19.19 7.49
N ASP A 71 10.98 20.02 8.29
CA ASP A 71 10.31 20.94 9.22
C ASP A 71 9.34 21.89 8.53
N ARG A 72 9.57 22.16 7.23
CA ARG A 72 8.67 22.96 6.38
C ARG A 72 7.27 22.36 6.21
N PHE A 73 7.12 21.06 6.45
CA PHE A 73 5.85 20.34 6.38
C PHE A 73 5.26 20.09 7.77
N ALA A 74 5.91 20.51 8.86
CA ALA A 74 5.52 20.17 10.22
C ALA A 74 4.15 20.73 10.65
N GLU A 75 3.65 21.78 9.98
CA GLU A 75 2.30 22.31 10.22
C GLU A 75 1.20 21.49 9.56
N ARG A 76 1.54 20.52 8.71
CA ARG A 76 0.56 19.64 8.08
C ARG A 76 0.02 18.65 9.11
N ARG A 77 -1.23 18.25 8.93
CA ARG A 77 -1.88 17.26 9.79
C ARG A 77 -1.48 15.82 9.42
N VAL A 78 -1.29 15.56 8.12
CA VAL A 78 -0.90 14.25 7.58
C VAL A 78 0.26 14.43 6.62
N ILE A 79 1.37 13.74 6.88
CA ILE A 79 2.53 13.70 5.99
C ILE A 79 2.66 12.27 5.46
N LEU A 80 2.51 12.09 4.15
CA LEU A 80 2.63 10.80 3.49
C LEU A 80 4.03 10.69 2.88
N LEU A 81 4.77 9.68 3.29
CA LEU A 81 6.14 9.38 2.87
C LEU A 81 6.14 8.12 2.00
N GLY A 82 6.51 8.29 0.74
CA GLY A 82 6.52 7.24 -0.25
C GLY A 82 7.74 6.33 -0.23
N GLU A 83 7.78 5.49 -1.22
CA GLU A 83 8.92 4.71 -1.69
C GLU A 83 8.65 4.27 -3.14
N ALA A 84 9.67 4.35 -3.98
CA ALA A 84 9.58 3.84 -5.36
C ALA A 84 9.76 2.30 -5.41
N SER A 85 10.13 1.69 -4.31
CA SER A 85 10.24 0.23 -4.15
C SER A 85 10.16 -0.17 -2.69
N HIS A 86 9.46 -1.27 -2.40
CA HIS A 86 9.30 -1.78 -1.03
C HIS A 86 10.60 -2.29 -0.39
N GLY A 87 11.59 -2.66 -1.18
CA GLY A 87 12.81 -3.32 -0.70
C GLY A 87 14.06 -2.46 -0.67
N THR A 88 13.95 -1.13 -0.53
CA THR A 88 15.09 -0.21 -0.56
C THR A 88 15.41 0.34 0.83
N ALA A 89 16.58 -0.01 1.38
CA ALA A 89 17.04 0.41 2.70
C ALA A 89 17.13 1.93 2.86
N ASP A 90 17.59 2.63 1.81
CA ASP A 90 17.73 4.10 1.86
C ASP A 90 16.38 4.80 2.05
N PHE A 91 15.29 4.26 1.47
CA PHE A 91 13.95 4.80 1.67
C PHE A 91 13.47 4.57 3.11
N TYR A 92 13.73 3.39 3.69
CA TYR A 92 13.39 3.14 5.10
C TYR A 92 14.15 4.07 6.04
N ARG A 93 15.45 4.27 5.81
CA ARG A 93 16.30 5.18 6.62
C ARG A 93 15.82 6.62 6.50
N ALA A 94 15.52 7.09 5.28
CA ALA A 94 15.02 8.44 5.05
C ALA A 94 13.67 8.67 5.73
N ARG A 95 12.70 7.77 5.52
CA ARG A 95 11.40 7.83 6.21
C ARG A 95 11.55 7.77 7.73
N ALA A 96 12.46 6.93 8.23
CA ALA A 96 12.74 6.83 9.67
C ALA A 96 13.34 8.13 10.23
N ALA A 97 14.31 8.76 9.55
CA ALA A 97 14.90 10.03 9.97
C ALA A 97 13.84 11.14 10.03
N ILE A 98 13.03 11.28 8.98
CA ILE A 98 11.92 12.23 8.93
C ILE A 98 10.91 11.97 10.06
N THR A 99 10.49 10.71 10.24
CA THR A 99 9.52 10.32 11.26
C THR A 99 10.03 10.60 12.66
N ARG A 100 11.29 10.28 12.96
CA ARG A 100 11.92 10.57 14.27
C ARG A 100 11.84 12.06 14.58
N ARG A 101 12.19 12.91 13.62
CA ARG A 101 12.15 14.36 13.80
C ARG A 101 10.72 14.86 14.01
N LEU A 102 9.76 14.42 13.22
CA LEU A 102 8.35 14.81 13.33
C LEU A 102 7.76 14.39 14.68
N VAL A 103 8.09 13.19 15.16
CA VAL A 103 7.64 12.68 16.47
C VAL A 103 8.29 13.44 17.62
N SER A 104 9.63 13.63 17.58
CA SER A 104 10.37 14.21 18.71
C SER A 104 10.25 15.75 18.80
N ARG A 105 10.02 16.44 17.66
CA ARG A 105 10.04 17.91 17.60
C ARG A 105 8.69 18.55 17.31
N HIS A 106 7.82 17.85 16.59
CA HIS A 106 6.61 18.45 16.02
C HIS A 106 5.31 17.80 16.48
N GLY A 107 5.35 16.89 17.46
CA GLY A 107 4.16 16.33 18.10
C GLY A 107 3.37 15.35 17.22
N PHE A 108 3.98 14.73 16.22
CA PHE A 108 3.35 13.65 15.49
C PHE A 108 3.25 12.40 16.38
N GLY A 109 2.03 11.95 16.64
CA GLY A 109 1.75 10.84 17.54
C GLY A 109 1.30 9.56 16.84
N ILE A 110 1.18 9.57 15.50
CA ILE A 110 0.68 8.45 14.70
C ILE A 110 1.69 8.15 13.60
N ILE A 111 2.16 6.90 13.56
CA ILE A 111 2.94 6.33 12.45
C ILE A 111 2.07 5.24 11.84
N ALA A 112 1.49 5.51 10.66
CA ALA A 112 0.57 4.61 9.99
C ALA A 112 1.25 4.01 8.75
N CYS A 113 1.25 2.70 8.61
CA CYS A 113 2.00 2.00 7.58
C CYS A 113 1.09 1.17 6.68
N GLU A 114 1.47 0.99 5.42
CA GLU A 114 0.90 0.03 4.48
C GLU A 114 1.25 -1.41 4.95
N ALA A 115 0.67 -1.79 6.07
CA ALA A 115 0.92 -3.04 6.77
C ALA A 115 -0.36 -3.49 7.44
N ASP A 116 -0.47 -4.77 7.73
CA ASP A 116 -1.65 -5.33 8.38
C ASP A 116 -1.87 -4.80 9.79
N TRP A 117 -3.11 -4.44 10.09
CA TRP A 117 -3.49 -3.94 11.41
C TRP A 117 -3.10 -4.86 12.57
N PRO A 118 -3.43 -6.20 12.59
CA PRO A 118 -3.13 -7.02 13.75
C PRO A 118 -1.64 -7.17 14.03
N ASP A 119 -0.79 -7.18 13.01
CA ASP A 119 0.66 -7.23 13.15
C ASP A 119 1.22 -5.94 13.75
N MET A 120 0.79 -4.79 13.23
CA MET A 120 1.17 -3.50 13.78
C MET A 120 0.64 -3.28 15.19
N ALA A 121 -0.53 -3.80 15.54
CA ALA A 121 -1.07 -3.71 16.90
C ALA A 121 -0.19 -4.41 17.95
N VAL A 122 0.53 -5.48 17.55
CA VAL A 122 1.55 -6.11 18.42
C VAL A 122 2.70 -5.13 18.70
N LEU A 123 3.18 -4.45 17.67
CA LEU A 123 4.26 -3.46 17.80
C LEU A 123 3.77 -2.21 18.55
N ASP A 124 2.54 -1.75 18.32
CA ASP A 124 1.97 -0.60 19.02
C ASP A 124 1.91 -0.84 20.53
N ARG A 125 1.46 -2.03 20.96
CA ARG A 125 1.49 -2.38 22.38
C ARG A 125 2.91 -2.33 22.95
N ARG A 126 3.89 -2.84 22.22
CA ARG A 126 5.30 -2.82 22.63
C ARG A 126 5.83 -1.39 22.76
N VAL A 127 5.71 -0.57 21.72
CA VAL A 127 6.31 0.79 21.71
C VAL A 127 5.61 1.73 22.70
N ARG A 128 4.33 1.51 22.99
CA ARG A 128 3.57 2.31 23.95
C ARG A 128 3.60 1.72 25.36
N GLY A 129 4.26 0.57 25.58
CA GLY A 129 4.34 -0.09 26.89
C GLY A 129 2.98 -0.51 27.45
N ARG A 130 2.05 -0.95 26.56
CA ARG A 130 0.72 -1.38 26.96
C ARG A 130 0.71 -2.88 27.26
N ALA A 131 -0.03 -3.25 28.33
CA ALA A 131 -0.28 -4.65 28.63
C ALA A 131 -1.16 -5.30 27.56
N GLY A 132 -0.95 -6.57 27.30
CA GLY A 132 -1.74 -7.36 26.38
C GLY A 132 -1.27 -8.80 26.31
N PRO A 133 -2.03 -9.69 25.67
CA PRO A 133 -1.59 -11.07 25.47
C PRO A 133 -0.32 -11.09 24.63
N ALA A 134 0.61 -11.98 25.00
CA ALA A 134 1.75 -12.28 24.12
C ALA A 134 1.20 -12.83 22.78
N PRO A 135 1.71 -12.37 21.64
CA PRO A 135 1.34 -12.94 20.36
C PRO A 135 1.77 -14.41 20.30
N ALA A 136 0.92 -15.25 19.71
CA ALA A 136 1.25 -16.66 19.50
C ALA A 136 2.46 -16.83 18.57
N GLU A 137 2.58 -15.92 17.60
CA GLU A 137 3.67 -15.86 16.63
C GLU A 137 4.21 -14.43 16.53
N PRO A 138 5.47 -14.24 16.12
CA PRO A 138 5.99 -12.92 15.80
C PRO A 138 5.14 -12.23 14.70
N PRO A 139 5.04 -10.89 14.67
CA PRO A 139 4.30 -10.19 13.63
C PRO A 139 4.96 -10.39 12.25
N PHE A 140 4.17 -10.18 11.19
CA PHE A 140 4.59 -10.25 9.78
C PHE A 140 5.12 -11.63 9.37
N GLN A 141 4.32 -12.68 9.56
CA GLN A 141 4.67 -14.05 9.15
C GLN A 141 4.33 -14.35 7.69
N ARG A 142 3.48 -13.54 7.03
CA ARG A 142 3.06 -13.75 5.65
C ARG A 142 3.98 -13.03 4.67
N PHE A 143 3.96 -13.48 3.42
CA PHE A 143 4.64 -12.78 2.31
C PHE A 143 4.05 -11.36 2.12
N PRO A 144 4.89 -10.36 1.92
CA PRO A 144 6.36 -10.35 1.96
C PRO A 144 6.91 -10.04 3.37
N ARG A 145 7.41 -11.04 4.08
CA ARG A 145 7.91 -10.90 5.47
C ARG A 145 8.98 -9.83 5.61
N TRP A 146 9.92 -9.78 4.66
CA TRP A 146 11.09 -8.91 4.66
C TRP A 146 10.72 -7.42 4.62
N MET A 147 9.56 -7.07 4.07
CA MET A 147 9.11 -5.68 3.96
C MET A 147 9.00 -4.98 5.33
N TRP A 148 8.53 -5.70 6.37
CA TRP A 148 8.41 -5.14 7.73
C TRP A 148 9.33 -5.83 8.74
N ARG A 149 9.91 -6.99 8.41
CA ARG A 149 10.92 -7.68 9.21
C ARG A 149 12.32 -7.40 8.66
N ASN A 150 12.75 -6.15 8.72
CA ASN A 150 14.07 -5.70 8.31
C ASN A 150 14.75 -4.87 9.39
N THR A 151 16.07 -4.70 9.28
CA THR A 151 16.90 -4.02 10.27
C THR A 151 16.56 -2.55 10.44
N ASP A 152 16.20 -1.85 9.36
CA ASP A 152 15.94 -0.42 9.39
C ASP A 152 14.59 -0.10 10.06
N PHE A 153 13.54 -0.89 9.79
CA PHE A 153 12.25 -0.76 10.46
C PHE A 153 12.33 -1.18 11.94
N ALA A 154 13.05 -2.27 12.24
CA ALA A 154 13.29 -2.69 13.62
C ALA A 154 14.00 -1.58 14.43
N ALA A 155 15.00 -0.91 13.84
CA ALA A 155 15.68 0.21 14.48
C ALA A 155 14.76 1.41 14.77
N LEU A 156 13.77 1.68 13.89
CA LEU A 156 12.75 2.70 14.15
C LEU A 156 11.84 2.29 15.32
N VAL A 157 11.37 1.05 15.34
CA VAL A 157 10.52 0.52 16.43
C VAL A 157 11.24 0.58 17.77
N ASP A 158 12.50 0.15 17.82
CA ASP A 158 13.33 0.21 19.04
C ASP A 158 13.58 1.66 19.50
N TRP A 159 13.80 2.57 18.55
CA TRP A 159 13.93 3.99 18.87
C TRP A 159 12.61 4.54 19.45
N LEU A 160 11.48 4.24 18.82
CA LEU A 160 10.18 4.74 19.27
C LEU A 160 9.81 4.22 20.67
N GLN A 161 10.15 2.97 20.99
CA GLN A 161 9.98 2.42 22.33
C GLN A 161 10.76 3.22 23.38
N ARG A 162 12.02 3.59 23.08
CA ARG A 162 12.86 4.43 23.97
C ARG A 162 12.31 5.85 24.07
N GLU A 163 11.92 6.46 22.96
CA GLU A 163 11.34 7.80 22.92
C GLU A 163 10.06 7.90 23.76
N ASN A 164 9.26 6.85 23.75
CA ASN A 164 8.00 6.79 24.53
C ASN A 164 8.22 6.53 26.03
N ALA A 165 9.40 6.07 26.45
CA ALA A 165 9.65 5.69 27.85
C ALA A 165 9.42 6.86 28.81
N ASP A 166 9.82 8.06 28.40
CA ASP A 166 9.74 9.29 29.21
C ASP A 166 8.44 10.08 28.98
N ARG A 167 7.51 9.58 28.13
CA ARG A 167 6.23 10.23 27.82
C ARG A 167 5.09 9.66 28.66
N THR A 168 4.11 10.51 28.97
CA THR A 168 2.85 10.04 29.55
C THR A 168 2.10 9.13 28.56
N PRO A 169 1.24 8.20 29.03
CA PRO A 169 0.53 7.26 28.14
C PRO A 169 -0.18 7.93 26.95
N ASP A 170 -0.79 9.09 27.16
CA ASP A 170 -1.54 9.83 26.14
C ASP A 170 -0.63 10.52 25.11
N GLU A 171 0.61 10.84 25.49
CA GLU A 171 1.60 11.48 24.62
C GLU A 171 2.42 10.48 23.82
N ARG A 172 2.34 9.18 24.14
CA ARG A 172 3.10 8.14 23.45
C ARG A 172 2.67 8.03 21.99
N ALA A 173 3.63 8.14 21.10
CA ALA A 173 3.39 7.88 19.69
C ALA A 173 3.19 6.37 19.44
N GLY A 174 2.24 6.06 18.57
CA GLY A 174 1.88 4.68 18.22
C GLY A 174 2.18 4.33 16.78
N VAL A 175 2.25 3.03 16.49
CA VAL A 175 2.38 2.48 15.15
C VAL A 175 1.12 1.72 14.77
N PHE A 176 0.61 1.92 13.55
CA PHE A 176 -0.68 1.39 13.11
C PHE A 176 -0.57 0.82 11.70
N GLY A 177 -1.25 -0.30 11.46
CA GLY A 177 -1.42 -0.86 10.13
C GLY A 177 -2.65 -0.28 9.44
N LEU A 178 -2.54 -0.05 8.14
CA LEU A 178 -3.66 0.47 7.34
C LEU A 178 -4.27 -0.62 6.45
N ASP A 179 -3.53 -1.69 6.16
CA ASP A 179 -3.85 -2.69 5.15
C ASP A 179 -4.83 -3.77 5.63
N LEU A 180 -5.32 -4.57 4.70
CA LEU A 180 -6.47 -5.45 4.90
C LEU A 180 -6.18 -6.96 4.72
N TYR A 181 -4.92 -7.37 4.51
CA TYR A 181 -4.64 -8.76 4.12
C TYR A 181 -4.67 -9.78 5.25
N SER A 182 -4.50 -9.39 6.52
CA SER A 182 -4.44 -10.34 7.66
C SER A 182 -5.81 -10.81 8.14
N LEU A 183 -6.49 -11.61 7.34
CA LEU A 183 -7.81 -12.15 7.69
C LEU A 183 -7.77 -13.05 8.94
N ALA A 184 -6.85 -14.03 8.97
CA ALA A 184 -6.69 -14.95 10.12
C ALA A 184 -6.37 -14.21 11.41
N GLY A 185 -5.35 -13.32 11.38
CA GLY A 185 -4.94 -12.53 12.54
C GLY A 185 -6.07 -11.63 13.07
N SER A 186 -6.85 -11.03 12.16
CA SER A 186 -7.98 -10.20 12.54
C SER A 186 -9.13 -10.99 13.17
N ILE A 187 -9.45 -12.18 12.65
CA ILE A 187 -10.44 -13.07 13.27
C ILE A 187 -9.98 -13.46 14.69
N GLN A 188 -8.72 -13.83 14.86
CA GLN A 188 -8.17 -14.18 16.18
C GLN A 188 -8.21 -12.99 17.14
N ALA A 189 -7.88 -11.78 16.68
CA ALA A 189 -7.91 -10.57 17.51
C ALA A 189 -9.34 -10.26 18.02
N VAL A 190 -10.35 -10.29 17.13
CA VAL A 190 -11.76 -10.09 17.50
C VAL A 190 -12.23 -11.14 18.49
N LEU A 191 -11.96 -12.43 18.22
CA LEU A 191 -12.37 -13.50 19.10
C LEU A 191 -11.69 -13.42 20.46
N GLY A 192 -10.39 -13.11 20.49
CA GLY A 192 -9.63 -12.91 21.74
C GLY A 192 -10.11 -11.72 22.56
N TYR A 193 -10.57 -10.64 21.94
CA TYR A 193 -11.21 -9.53 22.64
C TYR A 193 -12.54 -9.97 23.26
N LEU A 194 -13.42 -10.58 22.46
CA LEU A 194 -14.73 -11.03 22.93
C LEU A 194 -14.64 -12.11 24.00
N ASP A 195 -13.69 -13.04 23.94
CA ASP A 195 -13.49 -14.05 24.98
C ASP A 195 -13.22 -13.46 26.37
N ARG A 196 -12.55 -12.30 26.41
CA ARG A 196 -12.23 -11.60 27.67
C ARG A 196 -13.40 -10.75 28.19
N HIS A 197 -14.20 -10.16 27.29
CA HIS A 197 -15.21 -9.17 27.65
C HIS A 197 -16.64 -9.72 27.59
N ASP A 198 -16.94 -10.65 26.68
CA ASP A 198 -18.26 -11.26 26.47
C ASP A 198 -18.15 -12.63 25.80
N PRO A 199 -18.00 -13.72 26.58
CA PRO A 199 -17.86 -15.07 26.02
C PRO A 199 -19.08 -15.57 25.23
N GLU A 200 -20.28 -15.05 25.48
CA GLU A 200 -21.49 -15.41 24.73
C GLU A 200 -21.39 -14.82 23.30
N ALA A 201 -21.01 -13.55 23.19
CA ALA A 201 -20.77 -12.92 21.92
C ALA A 201 -19.59 -13.55 21.17
N ALA A 202 -18.55 -14.00 21.86
CA ALA A 202 -17.47 -14.76 21.25
C ALA A 202 -17.97 -16.04 20.57
N GLY A 203 -18.93 -16.74 21.21
CA GLY A 203 -19.60 -17.90 20.61
C GLY A 203 -20.40 -17.56 19.35
N ILE A 204 -21.06 -16.40 19.30
CA ILE A 204 -21.77 -15.92 18.12
C ILE A 204 -20.76 -15.56 17.02
N ALA A 205 -19.70 -14.83 17.35
CA ALA A 205 -18.67 -14.43 16.40
C ALA A 205 -17.97 -15.63 15.75
N ARG A 206 -17.66 -16.69 16.52
CA ARG A 206 -17.10 -17.94 15.97
C ARG A 206 -18.01 -18.58 14.93
N ARG A 207 -19.33 -18.60 15.17
CA ARG A 207 -20.27 -19.12 14.18
C ARG A 207 -20.33 -18.27 12.92
N ARG A 208 -20.31 -16.94 13.06
CA ARG A 208 -20.35 -16.00 11.94
C ARG A 208 -19.08 -16.04 11.09
N TYR A 209 -17.90 -16.12 11.73
CA TYR A 209 -16.61 -16.23 11.03
C TYR A 209 -16.32 -17.66 10.56
N GLY A 210 -17.10 -18.65 10.99
CA GLY A 210 -16.91 -20.05 10.62
C GLY A 210 -16.92 -20.32 9.12
N CYS A 211 -17.59 -19.48 8.33
CA CYS A 211 -17.56 -19.57 6.87
C CYS A 211 -16.23 -19.11 6.27
N LEU A 212 -15.47 -18.22 6.93
CA LEU A 212 -14.14 -17.75 6.49
C LEU A 212 -13.00 -18.61 7.03
N THR A 213 -13.21 -19.30 8.15
CA THR A 213 -12.16 -20.07 8.84
C THR A 213 -11.41 -21.06 7.92
N PRO A 214 -12.05 -21.79 6.98
CA PRO A 214 -11.35 -22.70 6.08
C PRO A 214 -10.38 -22.00 5.11
N TRP A 215 -10.53 -20.70 4.92
CA TRP A 215 -9.80 -19.88 3.94
C TRP A 215 -8.87 -18.87 4.61
N ALA A 216 -8.79 -18.85 5.94
CA ALA A 216 -8.15 -17.78 6.69
C ALA A 216 -6.64 -17.67 6.41
N GLU A 217 -5.97 -18.77 6.13
CA GLU A 217 -4.54 -18.82 5.78
C GLU A 217 -4.29 -18.48 4.30
N GLU A 218 -5.24 -18.82 3.41
CA GLU A 218 -5.16 -18.59 1.96
C GLU A 218 -6.45 -17.93 1.46
N PRO A 219 -6.71 -16.64 1.79
CA PRO A 219 -7.97 -15.99 1.49
C PRO A 219 -8.28 -15.81 0.00
N ALA A 220 -7.27 -15.82 -0.86
CA ALA A 220 -7.45 -15.78 -2.31
C ALA A 220 -8.29 -16.96 -2.81
N HIS A 221 -8.10 -18.17 -2.25
CA HIS A 221 -8.91 -19.35 -2.59
C HIS A 221 -10.40 -19.18 -2.27
N TYR A 222 -10.74 -18.41 -1.21
CA TYR A 222 -12.13 -18.05 -0.93
C TYR A 222 -12.76 -17.26 -2.08
N GLY A 223 -12.07 -16.23 -2.58
CA GLY A 223 -12.54 -15.41 -3.70
C GLY A 223 -12.79 -16.25 -4.95
N SER A 224 -11.83 -17.12 -5.31
CA SER A 224 -11.96 -18.06 -6.42
C SER A 224 -13.14 -19.02 -6.23
N ALA A 225 -13.33 -19.58 -5.03
CA ALA A 225 -14.44 -20.51 -4.74
C ALA A 225 -15.82 -19.82 -4.85
N VAL A 226 -15.93 -18.58 -4.37
CA VAL A 226 -17.17 -17.79 -4.49
C VAL A 226 -17.45 -17.43 -5.94
N LEU A 227 -16.44 -16.95 -6.68
CA LEU A 227 -16.59 -16.59 -8.09
C LEU A 227 -17.05 -17.78 -8.94
N ARG A 228 -16.49 -18.95 -8.70
CA ARG A 228 -16.88 -20.20 -9.39
C ARG A 228 -18.19 -20.81 -8.88
N GLN A 229 -18.92 -20.11 -8.01
CA GLN A 229 -20.17 -20.55 -7.38
C GLN A 229 -20.06 -21.90 -6.63
N ARG A 230 -18.87 -22.23 -6.16
CA ARG A 230 -18.60 -23.42 -5.36
C ARG A 230 -18.81 -23.20 -3.87
N TYR A 231 -18.88 -21.93 -3.45
CA TYR A 231 -19.08 -21.52 -2.06
C TYR A 231 -19.94 -20.26 -1.98
N GLY A 232 -20.72 -20.14 -0.90
CA GLY A 232 -21.55 -18.95 -0.66
C GLY A 232 -20.73 -17.80 -0.07
N SER A 233 -21.11 -16.57 -0.37
CA SER A 233 -20.49 -15.38 0.25
C SER A 233 -20.67 -15.36 1.78
N CYS A 234 -19.66 -14.97 2.51
CA CYS A 234 -19.69 -14.74 3.95
C CYS A 234 -20.10 -13.31 4.33
N GLU A 235 -20.37 -12.45 3.35
CA GLU A 235 -20.60 -11.01 3.52
C GLU A 235 -21.63 -10.67 4.60
N GLU A 236 -22.79 -11.29 4.57
CA GLU A 236 -23.87 -11.01 5.53
C GLU A 236 -23.42 -11.29 6.97
N ALA A 237 -22.74 -12.42 7.19
CA ALA A 237 -22.29 -12.84 8.50
C ALA A 237 -21.18 -11.91 9.05
N VAL A 238 -20.20 -11.52 8.22
CA VAL A 238 -19.10 -10.64 8.65
C VAL A 238 -19.56 -9.20 8.85
N VAL A 239 -20.46 -8.68 8.01
CA VAL A 239 -21.05 -7.34 8.17
C VAL A 239 -21.89 -7.29 9.46
N ALA A 240 -22.69 -8.32 9.74
CA ALA A 240 -23.46 -8.41 10.99
C ALA A 240 -22.53 -8.41 12.21
N GLN A 241 -21.44 -9.16 12.17
CA GLN A 241 -20.46 -9.19 13.25
C GLN A 241 -19.74 -7.86 13.44
N CYS A 242 -19.32 -7.22 12.36
CA CYS A 242 -18.69 -5.89 12.41
C CYS A 242 -19.64 -4.86 13.03
N ARG A 243 -20.90 -4.84 12.59
CA ARG A 243 -21.93 -3.93 13.14
C ARG A 243 -22.15 -4.15 14.63
N GLU A 244 -22.20 -5.39 15.08
CA GLU A 244 -22.39 -5.69 16.50
C GLU A 244 -21.22 -5.21 17.35
N ILE A 245 -19.96 -5.40 16.92
CA ILE A 245 -18.79 -4.87 17.60
C ILE A 245 -18.88 -3.34 17.73
N LEU A 246 -19.19 -2.65 16.61
CA LEU A 246 -19.27 -1.19 16.60
C LEU A 246 -20.41 -0.64 17.47
N GLN A 247 -21.49 -1.38 17.67
CA GLN A 247 -22.63 -0.99 18.53
C GLN A 247 -22.36 -1.16 20.03
N ARG A 248 -21.42 -2.02 20.43
CA ARG A 248 -21.09 -2.28 21.84
C ARG A 248 -20.45 -1.09 22.54
N GLY A 249 -19.72 -0.26 21.82
CA GLY A 249 -19.03 0.89 22.40
C GLY A 249 -17.83 0.55 23.26
N MET A 250 -17.30 1.55 23.97
CA MET A 250 -16.06 1.48 24.75
C MET A 250 -16.37 1.19 26.23
N ASP A 251 -16.63 -0.05 26.60
CA ASP A 251 -16.84 -0.43 28.00
C ASP A 251 -15.50 -0.63 28.73
N GLY A 252 -14.92 0.48 29.23
CA GLY A 252 -13.77 0.45 30.15
C GLY A 252 -12.41 0.17 29.53
N ASP A 253 -12.31 -0.25 28.26
CA ASP A 253 -11.07 -0.50 27.50
C ASP A 253 -11.12 0.16 26.11
N PRO A 254 -10.93 1.48 25.99
CA PRO A 254 -11.01 2.19 24.72
C PRO A 254 -10.03 1.68 23.65
N GLU A 255 -8.83 1.31 24.06
CA GLU A 255 -7.77 0.85 23.16
C GLU A 255 -8.03 -0.59 22.69
N GLY A 256 -8.46 -1.49 23.58
CA GLY A 256 -8.87 -2.85 23.19
C GLY A 256 -10.11 -2.84 22.31
N TYR A 257 -11.05 -1.93 22.57
CA TYR A 257 -12.20 -1.73 21.70
C TYR A 257 -11.79 -1.22 20.30
N LEU A 258 -10.91 -0.20 20.22
CA LEU A 258 -10.40 0.30 18.94
C LEU A 258 -9.75 -0.82 18.13
N ASP A 259 -8.90 -1.62 18.79
CA ASP A 259 -8.24 -2.76 18.16
C ASP A 259 -9.26 -3.79 17.63
N ALA A 260 -10.24 -4.19 18.44
CA ALA A 260 -11.29 -5.13 18.03
C ALA A 260 -12.18 -4.56 16.90
N ALA A 261 -12.52 -3.28 16.97
CA ALA A 261 -13.33 -2.60 15.97
C ALA A 261 -12.61 -2.51 14.61
N GLN A 262 -11.33 -2.18 14.60
CA GLN A 262 -10.54 -2.14 13.37
C GLN A 262 -10.35 -3.52 12.76
N ASN A 263 -10.06 -4.54 13.57
CA ASN A 263 -10.00 -5.91 13.09
C ASN A 263 -11.34 -6.39 12.50
N ALA A 264 -12.48 -6.02 13.10
CA ALA A 264 -13.79 -6.36 12.55
C ALA A 264 -14.08 -5.66 11.21
N ARG A 265 -13.67 -4.40 11.06
CA ARG A 265 -13.74 -3.66 9.78
C ARG A 265 -12.83 -4.29 8.73
N LEU A 266 -11.59 -4.67 9.12
CA LEU A 266 -10.65 -5.34 8.25
C LEU A 266 -11.25 -6.66 7.72
N ILE A 267 -11.81 -7.52 8.58
CA ILE A 267 -12.45 -8.78 8.15
C ILE A 267 -13.55 -8.52 7.12
N SER A 268 -14.36 -7.48 7.32
CA SER A 268 -15.42 -7.13 6.37
C SER A 268 -14.87 -6.61 5.05
N ALA A 269 -13.83 -5.79 5.08
CA ALA A 269 -13.16 -5.27 3.90
C ALA A 269 -12.40 -6.37 3.14
N ALA A 270 -11.68 -7.24 3.86
CA ALA A 270 -10.94 -8.37 3.29
C ALA A 270 -11.89 -9.37 2.60
N GLU A 271 -13.01 -9.73 3.22
CA GLU A 271 -14.01 -10.60 2.58
C GLU A 271 -14.43 -10.03 1.22
N ARG A 272 -14.78 -8.74 1.20
CA ARG A 272 -15.18 -8.07 -0.03
C ARG A 272 -14.04 -7.99 -1.04
N TYR A 273 -12.81 -7.67 -0.59
CA TYR A 273 -11.62 -7.57 -1.43
C TYR A 273 -11.35 -8.91 -2.14
N TYR A 274 -11.24 -10.02 -1.40
CA TYR A 274 -10.96 -11.33 -1.99
C TYR A 274 -12.09 -11.81 -2.92
N ARG A 275 -13.32 -11.41 -2.67
CA ARG A 275 -14.46 -11.73 -3.55
C ARG A 275 -14.43 -10.98 -4.88
N VAL A 276 -13.88 -9.78 -4.92
CA VAL A 276 -13.86 -8.95 -6.15
C VAL A 276 -12.52 -8.97 -6.88
N MET A 277 -11.42 -9.42 -6.26
CA MET A 277 -10.09 -9.36 -6.84
C MET A 277 -9.96 -10.07 -8.19
N TYR A 278 -10.70 -11.14 -8.41
CA TYR A 278 -10.73 -11.88 -9.67
C TYR A 278 -11.68 -11.30 -10.74
N GLN A 279 -12.40 -10.23 -10.43
CA GLN A 279 -13.31 -9.60 -11.40
C GLN A 279 -12.58 -8.64 -12.35
N GLY A 280 -11.33 -8.31 -12.06
CA GLY A 280 -10.51 -7.38 -12.83
C GLY A 280 -10.92 -5.90 -12.64
N GLY A 281 -10.15 -5.00 -13.24
CA GLY A 281 -10.36 -3.55 -13.15
C GLY A 281 -9.99 -2.95 -11.80
N ALA A 282 -10.37 -1.70 -11.58
CA ALA A 282 -10.00 -0.90 -10.41
C ALA A 282 -10.69 -1.32 -9.09
N ALA A 283 -11.62 -2.27 -9.11
CA ALA A 283 -12.52 -2.51 -7.97
C ALA A 283 -11.79 -2.95 -6.69
N SER A 284 -10.85 -3.89 -6.80
CA SER A 284 -10.07 -4.38 -5.65
C SER A 284 -9.06 -3.33 -5.17
N TRP A 285 -8.38 -2.66 -6.11
CA TRP A 285 -7.47 -1.55 -5.81
C TRP A 285 -8.17 -0.44 -5.02
N ASN A 286 -9.26 0.07 -5.58
CA ASN A 286 -10.03 1.15 -4.96
C ASN A 286 -10.61 0.77 -3.59
N LEU A 287 -10.95 -0.50 -3.39
CA LEU A 287 -11.43 -1.00 -2.11
C LEU A 287 -10.30 -0.99 -1.07
N ARG A 288 -9.09 -1.44 -1.44
CA ARG A 288 -7.92 -1.47 -0.56
C ARG A 288 -7.53 -0.05 -0.14
N ASP A 289 -7.40 0.86 -1.08
CA ASP A 289 -7.00 2.24 -0.79
C ASP A 289 -8.06 3.01 0.02
N ARG A 290 -9.35 2.79 -0.24
CA ARG A 290 -10.43 3.32 0.61
C ARG A 290 -10.35 2.77 2.03
N HIS A 291 -10.08 1.48 2.19
CA HIS A 291 -9.90 0.87 3.51
C HIS A 291 -8.73 1.49 4.27
N MET A 292 -7.57 1.67 3.61
CA MET A 292 -6.40 2.33 4.21
C MET A 292 -6.73 3.76 4.64
N PHE A 293 -7.44 4.52 3.81
CA PHE A 293 -7.87 5.87 4.13
C PHE A 293 -8.87 5.92 5.28
N GLU A 294 -9.90 5.08 5.27
CA GLU A 294 -10.89 4.99 6.34
C GLU A 294 -10.24 4.58 7.67
N THR A 295 -9.29 3.65 7.63
CA THR A 295 -8.50 3.26 8.81
C THR A 295 -7.68 4.42 9.35
N LEU A 296 -7.00 5.19 8.49
CA LEU A 296 -6.28 6.40 8.90
C LEU A 296 -7.21 7.43 9.57
N GLN A 297 -8.40 7.65 9.00
CA GLN A 297 -9.39 8.55 9.60
C GLN A 297 -9.83 8.08 11.00
N GLN A 298 -10.10 6.77 11.18
CA GLN A 298 -10.48 6.22 12.49
C GLN A 298 -9.38 6.40 13.53
N ILE A 299 -8.10 6.23 13.13
CA ILE A 299 -6.96 6.45 14.03
C ILE A 299 -6.88 7.93 14.44
N LEU A 300 -6.99 8.85 13.47
CA LEU A 300 -6.97 10.28 13.73
C LEU A 300 -8.11 10.72 14.65
N GLU A 301 -9.31 10.18 14.45
CA GLU A 301 -10.48 10.44 15.30
C GLU A 301 -10.28 9.91 16.72
N ALA A 302 -9.80 8.68 16.86
CA ALA A 302 -9.54 8.07 18.17
C ALA A 302 -8.45 8.80 18.97
N ARG A 303 -7.46 9.39 18.28
CA ARG A 303 -6.36 10.16 18.88
C ARG A 303 -6.71 11.63 19.13
N GLY A 304 -7.87 12.09 18.67
CA GLY A 304 -8.43 13.40 18.92
C GLY A 304 -8.14 14.47 17.85
N PRO A 305 -8.75 15.65 17.99
CA PRO A 305 -8.75 16.68 16.93
C PRO A 305 -7.37 17.26 16.62
N GLY A 306 -6.43 17.23 17.57
CA GLY A 306 -5.05 17.67 17.37
C GLY A 306 -4.09 16.59 16.86
N ALA A 307 -4.60 15.40 16.56
CA ALA A 307 -3.78 14.28 16.13
C ALA A 307 -3.12 14.54 14.76
N ARG A 308 -1.82 14.21 14.69
CA ARG A 308 -0.99 14.32 13.47
C ARG A 308 -0.40 12.96 13.11
N ALA A 309 -0.39 12.64 11.82
CA ALA A 309 0.06 11.34 11.32
C ALA A 309 1.19 11.46 10.29
N VAL A 310 2.17 10.56 10.41
CA VAL A 310 3.10 10.20 9.35
C VAL A 310 2.63 8.89 8.75
N VAL A 311 2.46 8.85 7.43
CA VAL A 311 2.01 7.66 6.70
C VAL A 311 3.17 7.11 5.87
N TRP A 312 3.42 5.82 5.94
CA TRP A 312 4.40 5.11 5.11
C TRP A 312 3.68 4.15 4.18
N ALA A 313 3.71 4.42 2.90
CA ALA A 313 3.22 3.50 1.88
C ALA A 313 3.98 3.71 0.57
N HIS A 314 3.78 2.82 -0.38
CA HIS A 314 4.38 2.93 -1.70
C HIS A 314 3.96 4.22 -2.44
N ASN A 315 4.80 4.72 -3.36
CA ASN A 315 4.49 5.91 -4.16
C ASN A 315 3.13 5.82 -4.86
N SER A 316 2.76 4.64 -5.33
CA SER A 316 1.47 4.40 -6.01
C SER A 316 0.26 4.62 -5.11
N HIS A 317 0.42 4.49 -3.78
CA HIS A 317 -0.63 4.73 -2.80
C HIS A 317 -0.64 6.15 -2.27
N ILE A 318 0.53 6.81 -2.15
CA ILE A 318 0.61 8.10 -1.45
C ILE A 318 0.63 9.34 -2.38
N GLY A 319 0.91 9.16 -3.66
CA GLY A 319 0.79 10.25 -4.63
C GLY A 319 -0.66 10.58 -4.97
N ASP A 320 -0.94 11.73 -5.56
CA ASP A 320 -2.28 12.03 -6.06
C ASP A 320 -2.55 11.25 -7.36
N ALA A 321 -3.41 10.23 -7.29
CA ALA A 321 -3.70 9.35 -8.43
C ALA A 321 -4.19 10.11 -9.67
N ARG A 322 -4.85 11.26 -9.49
CA ARG A 322 -5.36 12.10 -10.59
C ARG A 322 -4.24 12.65 -11.48
N ALA A 323 -3.01 12.73 -10.95
CA ALA A 323 -1.82 13.11 -11.70
C ALA A 323 -1.12 11.93 -12.39
N THR A 324 -1.66 10.72 -12.30
CA THR A 324 -1.07 9.50 -12.85
C THR A 324 -1.96 8.83 -13.91
N ALA A 325 -1.41 7.89 -14.68
CA ALA A 325 -2.17 7.07 -15.59
C ALA A 325 -3.18 6.16 -14.85
N MET A 326 -2.90 5.77 -13.60
CA MET A 326 -3.80 4.99 -12.76
C MET A 326 -5.14 5.70 -12.60
N GLY A 327 -5.14 6.95 -12.14
CA GLY A 327 -6.37 7.72 -11.98
C GLY A 327 -7.00 8.15 -13.29
N ARG A 328 -6.19 8.57 -14.29
CA ARG A 328 -6.73 9.14 -15.54
C ARG A 328 -7.25 8.11 -16.54
N SER A 329 -6.70 6.89 -16.54
CA SER A 329 -6.96 5.89 -17.58
C SER A 329 -7.50 4.56 -17.05
N MET A 330 -7.27 4.24 -15.77
CA MET A 330 -7.65 2.97 -15.16
C MET A 330 -8.78 3.11 -14.13
N ASP A 331 -9.24 4.35 -13.85
CA ASP A 331 -10.24 4.67 -12.82
C ASP A 331 -9.82 4.20 -11.40
N GLU A 332 -8.52 4.21 -11.14
CA GLU A 332 -7.91 3.84 -9.87
C GLU A 332 -7.68 5.08 -9.02
N LEU A 333 -8.29 5.12 -7.85
CA LEU A 333 -7.98 6.11 -6.81
C LEU A 333 -6.91 5.54 -5.86
N ASN A 334 -6.33 6.42 -5.04
CA ASN A 334 -5.43 5.96 -3.99
C ASN A 334 -5.54 6.77 -2.70
N LEU A 335 -4.83 6.31 -1.66
CA LEU A 335 -4.78 6.93 -0.34
C LEU A 335 -4.34 8.41 -0.41
N GLY A 336 -3.34 8.75 -1.24
CA GLY A 336 -2.84 10.12 -1.42
C GLY A 336 -3.91 11.05 -1.98
N GLN A 337 -4.62 10.65 -3.04
CA GLN A 337 -5.76 11.38 -3.57
C GLN A 337 -6.84 11.60 -2.49
N LEU A 338 -7.23 10.56 -1.77
CA LEU A 338 -8.25 10.65 -0.73
C LEU A 338 -7.82 11.57 0.42
N CYS A 339 -6.54 11.53 0.82
CA CYS A 339 -5.97 12.46 1.79
C CYS A 339 -6.00 13.89 1.27
N ARG A 340 -5.64 14.13 0.01
CA ARG A 340 -5.69 15.46 -0.62
C ARG A 340 -7.13 15.99 -0.68
N GLU A 341 -8.09 15.17 -1.06
CA GLU A 341 -9.50 15.55 -1.09
C GLU A 341 -10.06 15.89 0.31
N ARG A 342 -9.65 15.13 1.32
CA ARG A 342 -10.15 15.32 2.70
C ARG A 342 -9.48 16.43 3.47
N PHE A 343 -8.16 16.58 3.35
CA PHE A 343 -7.35 17.46 4.17
C PHE A 343 -6.80 18.68 3.40
N GLY A 344 -6.92 18.69 2.06
CA GLY A 344 -6.40 19.80 1.25
C GLY A 344 -4.93 20.08 1.53
N ASP A 345 -4.63 21.32 1.90
CA ASP A 345 -3.28 21.77 2.23
C ASP A 345 -2.77 21.24 3.59
N GLU A 346 -3.61 20.64 4.42
CA GLU A 346 -3.16 19.97 5.64
C GLU A 346 -2.54 18.58 5.37
N ALA A 347 -2.57 18.08 4.12
CA ALA A 347 -1.83 16.90 3.68
C ALA A 347 -0.56 17.31 2.93
N ALA A 348 0.55 16.60 3.16
CA ALA A 348 1.76 16.68 2.34
C ALA A 348 2.10 15.29 1.79
N LEU A 349 2.27 15.22 0.47
CA LEU A 349 2.58 13.99 -0.27
C LEU A 349 4.03 14.07 -0.74
N ILE A 350 4.89 13.18 -0.24
CA ILE A 350 6.33 13.21 -0.50
C ILE A 350 6.75 11.88 -1.11
N GLY A 351 7.06 11.92 -2.41
CA GLY A 351 7.52 10.76 -3.16
C GLY A 351 9.03 10.54 -3.07
N PHE A 352 9.47 9.33 -3.42
CA PHE A 352 10.87 8.93 -3.38
C PHE A 352 11.25 8.23 -4.68
N GLY A 353 12.48 8.46 -5.16
CA GLY A 353 12.99 7.83 -6.36
C GLY A 353 14.46 7.50 -6.35
N THR A 354 14.86 6.60 -7.25
CA THR A 354 16.23 6.15 -7.43
C THR A 354 16.53 5.83 -8.90
N ALA A 355 17.78 6.03 -9.34
CA ALA A 355 18.20 5.65 -10.69
C ALA A 355 18.61 4.18 -10.77
N ALA A 356 19.42 3.72 -9.82
CA ALA A 356 20.06 2.42 -9.89
C ALA A 356 20.45 1.95 -8.48
N GLY A 357 21.06 0.78 -8.40
CA GLY A 357 21.51 0.18 -7.16
C GLY A 357 20.93 -1.21 -7.00
N THR A 358 20.51 -1.55 -5.79
CA THR A 358 19.90 -2.86 -5.50
C THR A 358 18.58 -2.69 -4.73
N VAL A 359 17.71 -3.66 -4.89
CA VAL A 359 16.42 -3.77 -4.21
C VAL A 359 16.22 -5.19 -3.71
N ALA A 360 15.63 -5.36 -2.54
CA ALA A 360 15.12 -6.65 -2.08
C ALA A 360 13.72 -6.85 -2.69
N ALA A 361 13.52 -7.92 -3.45
CA ALA A 361 12.25 -8.23 -4.08
C ALA A 361 12.15 -9.75 -4.35
N ALA A 362 10.96 -10.23 -4.65
CA ALA A 362 10.75 -11.58 -5.15
C ALA A 362 10.59 -11.57 -6.67
N ALA A 363 10.83 -12.70 -7.33
CA ALA A 363 10.61 -12.86 -8.78
C ALA A 363 9.12 -13.08 -9.08
N ASP A 364 8.39 -13.74 -8.16
CA ASP A 364 6.95 -13.95 -8.22
C ASP A 364 6.34 -13.94 -6.82
N TRP A 365 5.00 -13.99 -6.74
CA TRP A 365 4.28 -14.00 -5.46
C TRP A 365 4.59 -15.28 -4.65
N GLY A 366 4.97 -15.09 -3.39
CA GLY A 366 5.33 -16.20 -2.51
C GLY A 366 6.76 -16.74 -2.70
N ASP A 367 7.50 -16.25 -3.69
CA ASP A 367 8.90 -16.65 -3.89
C ASP A 367 9.81 -16.09 -2.77
N GLU A 368 11.00 -16.65 -2.66
CA GLU A 368 12.03 -16.14 -1.77
C GLU A 368 12.51 -14.75 -2.18
N MET A 369 12.84 -13.94 -1.19
CA MET A 369 13.44 -12.62 -1.42
C MET A 369 14.85 -12.77 -2.00
N GLU A 370 15.11 -12.02 -3.06
CA GLU A 370 16.44 -11.86 -3.66
C GLU A 370 16.90 -10.41 -3.63
N VAL A 371 18.22 -10.20 -3.62
CA VAL A 371 18.82 -8.90 -3.84
C VAL A 371 19.03 -8.70 -5.33
N MET A 372 18.17 -7.93 -5.96
CA MET A 372 18.17 -7.70 -7.39
C MET A 372 18.79 -6.35 -7.76
N ALA A 373 19.48 -6.28 -8.89
CA ALA A 373 19.99 -5.03 -9.43
C ALA A 373 18.85 -4.22 -10.07
N VAL A 374 18.66 -2.98 -9.62
CA VAL A 374 17.75 -2.02 -10.28
C VAL A 374 18.34 -1.61 -11.61
N ARG A 375 17.57 -1.76 -12.69
CA ARG A 375 18.02 -1.37 -14.04
C ARG A 375 18.23 0.13 -14.15
N PRO A 376 19.13 0.58 -15.06
CA PRO A 376 19.23 2.01 -15.36
C PRO A 376 17.88 2.61 -15.77
N PRO A 377 17.62 3.88 -15.43
CA PRO A 377 16.34 4.51 -15.70
C PRO A 377 16.04 4.55 -17.20
N LEU A 378 14.78 4.37 -17.56
CA LEU A 378 14.36 4.43 -18.96
C LEU A 378 14.46 5.87 -19.50
N PRO A 379 14.92 6.07 -20.74
CA PRO A 379 14.83 7.37 -21.40
C PRO A 379 13.39 7.90 -21.39
N GLY A 380 13.20 9.15 -21.00
CA GLY A 380 11.87 9.77 -20.89
C GLY A 380 11.14 9.43 -19.60
N SER A 381 11.85 8.97 -18.58
CA SER A 381 11.33 8.82 -17.21
C SER A 381 11.77 9.97 -16.31
N TRP A 382 11.08 10.13 -15.20
CA TRP A 382 11.42 11.06 -14.13
C TRP A 382 12.78 10.71 -13.51
N GLU A 383 13.06 9.41 -13.35
CA GLU A 383 14.33 8.93 -12.84
C GLU A 383 15.49 9.30 -13.78
N ALA A 384 15.28 9.23 -15.10
CA ALA A 384 16.31 9.65 -16.07
C ALA A 384 16.59 11.16 -15.99
N LEU A 385 15.56 11.98 -15.77
CA LEU A 385 15.73 13.43 -15.58
C LEU A 385 16.44 13.76 -14.27
N CYS A 386 16.06 13.12 -13.17
CA CYS A 386 16.71 13.29 -11.87
C CYS A 386 18.18 12.87 -11.94
N HIS A 387 18.47 11.71 -12.54
CA HIS A 387 19.85 11.24 -12.75
C HIS A 387 20.69 12.21 -13.60
N ALA A 388 20.09 12.78 -14.63
CA ALA A 388 20.77 13.74 -15.52
C ALA A 388 21.15 15.06 -14.84
N THR A 389 20.58 15.38 -13.66
CA THR A 389 21.02 16.54 -12.85
C THR A 389 22.45 16.42 -12.38
N GLY A 390 22.99 15.19 -12.26
CA GLY A 390 24.29 14.90 -11.67
C GLY A 390 24.36 15.10 -10.16
N ILE A 391 23.25 15.41 -9.49
CA ILE A 391 23.17 15.57 -8.03
C ILE A 391 22.79 14.22 -7.40
N PRO A 392 23.68 13.62 -6.56
CA PRO A 392 23.47 12.27 -6.07
C PRO A 392 22.25 12.11 -5.16
N ARG A 393 21.99 13.14 -4.33
CA ARG A 393 20.87 13.16 -3.38
C ARG A 393 20.33 14.57 -3.26
N PHE A 394 19.00 14.71 -3.32
CA PHE A 394 18.36 16.01 -3.14
C PHE A 394 16.90 15.89 -2.74
N LEU A 395 16.39 16.93 -2.11
CA LEU A 395 14.96 17.20 -1.98
C LEU A 395 14.56 18.23 -3.04
N ALA A 396 13.53 17.92 -3.84
CA ALA A 396 12.87 18.89 -4.72
C ALA A 396 11.50 19.24 -4.13
N ASP A 397 11.31 20.47 -3.70
CA ASP A 397 10.05 20.98 -3.12
C ASP A 397 9.25 21.69 -4.24
N PHE A 398 8.26 20.98 -4.79
CA PHE A 398 7.42 21.51 -5.87
C PHE A 398 6.50 22.65 -5.40
N GLY A 399 6.14 22.69 -4.11
CA GLY A 399 5.37 23.78 -3.53
C GLY A 399 6.11 25.12 -3.51
N ARG A 400 7.45 25.07 -3.50
CA ARG A 400 8.34 26.24 -3.54
C ARG A 400 8.90 26.54 -4.92
N ALA A 401 8.60 25.69 -5.91
CA ALA A 401 9.16 25.82 -7.26
C ALA A 401 8.62 27.04 -8.05
N GLY A 402 7.50 27.66 -7.62
CA GLY A 402 6.87 28.76 -8.33
C GLY A 402 6.54 28.37 -9.78
N ASP A 403 6.87 29.25 -10.73
CA ASP A 403 6.63 29.03 -12.17
C ASP A 403 7.37 27.78 -12.73
N LEU A 404 8.40 27.28 -12.04
CA LEU A 404 9.09 26.05 -12.44
C LEU A 404 8.22 24.81 -12.26
N ARG A 405 7.27 24.80 -11.32
CA ARG A 405 6.34 23.68 -11.15
C ARG A 405 5.57 23.43 -12.45
N ASP A 406 4.94 24.47 -12.99
CA ASP A 406 4.17 24.36 -14.23
C ASP A 406 5.06 24.05 -15.43
N SER A 407 6.29 24.57 -15.46
CA SER A 407 7.26 24.27 -16.52
C SER A 407 7.75 22.83 -16.50
N LEU A 408 7.72 22.17 -15.34
CA LEU A 408 8.05 20.76 -15.15
C LEU A 408 6.85 19.84 -15.38
N SER A 409 5.60 20.36 -15.36
CA SER A 409 4.39 19.56 -15.57
C SER A 409 4.41 18.86 -16.94
N ARG A 410 4.50 17.55 -16.91
CA ARG A 410 4.49 16.68 -18.09
C ARG A 410 4.26 15.22 -17.72
N ASP A 411 3.64 14.49 -18.63
CA ASP A 411 3.44 13.05 -18.52
C ASP A 411 4.70 12.27 -18.90
N LEU A 412 5.54 11.96 -17.93
CA LEU A 412 6.68 11.07 -18.10
C LEU A 412 6.46 9.73 -17.41
N LEU A 413 7.33 8.79 -17.69
CA LEU A 413 7.34 7.52 -16.96
C LEU A 413 7.85 7.73 -15.55
N GLU A 414 7.24 7.08 -14.58
CA GLU A 414 7.69 6.94 -13.19
C GLU A 414 7.81 5.47 -12.86
N ARG A 415 8.86 5.09 -12.14
CA ARG A 415 9.12 3.70 -11.76
C ARG A 415 8.43 3.35 -10.44
N PHE A 416 7.75 2.20 -10.45
CA PHE A 416 7.08 1.62 -9.31
C PHE A 416 7.51 0.16 -9.17
N ILE A 417 8.34 -0.17 -8.17
CA ILE A 417 8.74 -1.55 -7.85
C ILE A 417 8.02 -1.96 -6.57
N GLY A 418 7.06 -2.87 -6.69
CA GLY A 418 6.36 -3.44 -5.54
C GLY A 418 7.21 -4.50 -4.81
N VAL A 419 6.54 -5.52 -4.29
CA VAL A 419 7.18 -6.69 -3.67
C VAL A 419 7.76 -7.66 -4.70
N ILE A 420 7.31 -7.57 -5.95
CA ILE A 420 7.80 -8.33 -7.09
C ILE A 420 8.60 -7.39 -8.00
N TYR A 421 9.76 -7.84 -8.46
CA TYR A 421 10.54 -7.12 -9.46
C TYR A 421 10.92 -8.03 -10.62
N ARG A 422 10.50 -7.65 -11.84
CA ARG A 422 10.78 -8.38 -13.08
C ARG A 422 11.59 -7.47 -14.03
N PRO A 423 12.93 -7.47 -13.93
CA PRO A 423 13.78 -6.60 -14.75
C PRO A 423 13.56 -6.77 -16.25
N GLU A 424 13.23 -7.96 -16.72
CA GLU A 424 13.05 -8.29 -18.15
C GLU A 424 11.84 -7.58 -18.75
N SER A 425 10.77 -7.42 -17.95
CA SER A 425 9.53 -6.75 -18.35
C SER A 425 9.35 -5.37 -17.73
N GLU A 426 10.37 -4.80 -17.09
CA GLU A 426 10.30 -3.60 -16.24
C GLU A 426 9.50 -2.46 -16.89
N ARG A 427 9.72 -2.21 -18.22
CA ARG A 427 9.00 -1.13 -18.92
C ARG A 427 7.48 -1.33 -18.93
N ALA A 428 7.01 -2.56 -18.97
CA ALA A 428 5.59 -2.88 -19.05
C ALA A 428 4.96 -3.11 -17.67
N SER A 429 5.74 -3.60 -16.71
CA SER A 429 5.26 -4.02 -15.39
C SER A 429 5.54 -3.01 -14.26
N HIS A 430 6.53 -2.12 -14.43
CA HIS A 430 7.00 -1.24 -13.36
C HIS A 430 7.11 0.23 -13.74
N TYR A 431 6.56 0.64 -14.88
CA TYR A 431 6.54 2.04 -15.28
C TYR A 431 5.16 2.48 -15.72
N MET A 432 4.67 3.56 -15.13
CA MET A 432 3.44 4.24 -15.55
C MET A 432 3.72 5.71 -15.80
N LYS A 433 2.82 6.36 -16.55
CA LYS A 433 2.90 7.80 -16.78
C LYS A 433 2.38 8.55 -15.55
N ALA A 434 3.14 9.57 -15.14
CA ALA A 434 2.79 10.45 -14.05
C ALA A 434 3.26 11.88 -14.34
N ASP A 435 2.53 12.84 -13.83
CA ASP A 435 2.92 14.24 -13.73
C ASP A 435 3.44 14.51 -12.31
N LEU A 436 4.73 14.24 -12.10
CA LEU A 436 5.38 14.20 -10.79
C LEU A 436 5.12 15.47 -9.93
N PRO A 437 5.25 16.72 -10.47
CA PRO A 437 4.98 17.94 -9.71
C PRO A 437 3.53 18.08 -9.20
N HIS A 438 2.56 17.41 -9.86
CA HIS A 438 1.17 17.42 -9.43
C HIS A 438 0.79 16.19 -8.60
N GLN A 439 1.57 15.11 -8.71
CA GLN A 439 1.40 13.91 -7.93
C GLN A 439 1.89 14.10 -6.49
N PHE A 440 3.01 14.84 -6.30
CA PHE A 440 3.64 15.05 -5.00
C PHE A 440 3.84 16.55 -4.70
N ASP A 441 3.92 16.89 -3.42
CA ASP A 441 4.37 18.21 -2.97
C ASP A 441 5.89 18.33 -2.97
N ALA A 442 6.58 17.20 -2.73
CA ALA A 442 8.03 17.14 -2.77
C ALA A 442 8.51 15.75 -3.22
N TRP A 443 9.75 15.71 -3.72
CA TRP A 443 10.40 14.49 -4.20
C TRP A 443 11.78 14.34 -3.58
N VAL A 444 12.02 13.20 -2.95
CA VAL A 444 13.33 12.81 -2.41
C VAL A 444 14.02 11.93 -3.43
N TRP A 445 15.18 12.38 -3.88
CA TRP A 445 16.01 11.66 -4.84
C TRP A 445 17.25 11.06 -4.20
N ILE A 446 17.46 9.78 -4.44
CA ILE A 446 18.67 9.04 -4.04
C ILE A 446 19.15 8.26 -5.25
N ASP A 447 20.16 8.79 -5.94
CA ASP A 447 20.61 8.29 -7.25
C ASP A 447 20.95 6.80 -7.22
N ARG A 448 21.53 6.32 -6.12
CA ARG A 448 21.97 4.94 -5.96
C ARG A 448 21.50 4.36 -4.64
N SER A 449 20.64 3.35 -4.73
CA SER A 449 20.00 2.68 -3.61
C SER A 449 20.66 1.35 -3.24
N ALA A 450 20.41 0.90 -2.01
CA ALA A 450 20.80 -0.41 -1.51
C ALA A 450 19.56 -1.20 -1.08
N ALA A 451 19.58 -2.51 -1.32
CA ALA A 451 18.56 -3.42 -0.82
C ALA A 451 18.50 -3.42 0.70
N LEU A 452 17.30 -3.54 1.26
CA LEU A 452 17.15 -3.73 2.70
C LEU A 452 17.72 -5.09 3.16
N THR A 453 18.00 -5.18 4.46
CA THR A 453 18.49 -6.40 5.09
C THR A 453 17.41 -6.99 5.99
N PRO A 454 16.87 -8.18 5.68
CA PRO A 454 15.92 -8.86 6.55
C PRO A 454 16.52 -9.13 7.94
N THR A 455 15.68 -9.10 8.97
CA THR A 455 16.08 -9.58 10.29
C THR A 455 16.04 -11.10 10.28
N SER A 456 17.18 -11.77 10.47
CA SER A 456 17.24 -13.23 10.63
C SER A 456 16.65 -13.63 11.99
N HIS A 457 15.53 -14.36 11.98
CA HIS A 457 15.15 -15.17 13.14
C HIS A 457 15.42 -16.63 12.76
N GLY A 458 16.17 -17.35 13.60
CA GLY A 458 16.50 -18.74 13.34
C GLY A 458 15.24 -19.57 13.16
N GLY A 459 15.08 -20.16 11.97
CA GLY A 459 13.93 -20.97 11.61
C GLY A 459 13.22 -20.59 10.32
N ASP A 460 13.71 -19.56 9.62
CA ASP A 460 13.12 -19.07 8.36
C ASP A 460 13.49 -19.95 7.13
N ALA A 461 13.19 -21.25 7.18
CA ALA A 461 12.89 -21.96 5.95
C ALA A 461 11.40 -21.77 5.71
N ASP A 462 11.04 -20.94 4.73
CA ASP A 462 9.66 -20.83 4.27
C ASP A 462 9.24 -22.21 3.73
N PRO A 463 8.19 -22.87 4.25
CA PRO A 463 7.56 -23.95 3.50
C PRO A 463 6.93 -23.23 2.31
N ALA A 464 7.58 -23.33 1.14
CA ALA A 464 7.07 -22.82 -0.11
C ALA A 464 5.61 -23.28 -0.28
N ALA A 465 4.67 -22.43 -0.04
CA ALA A 465 3.33 -22.56 -0.55
C ALA A 465 3.47 -22.37 -2.08
N LYS A 466 3.71 -23.45 -2.78
CA LYS A 466 3.57 -23.50 -4.24
C LYS A 466 2.09 -23.34 -4.52
N THR A 467 1.66 -22.11 -4.71
CA THR A 467 0.37 -21.81 -5.32
C THR A 467 0.36 -22.43 -6.72
N ASP A 468 -0.72 -23.09 -7.06
CA ASP A 468 -0.93 -23.66 -8.39
C ASP A 468 -0.87 -22.51 -9.41
N PRO A 469 -0.11 -22.60 -10.51
CA PRO A 469 -0.01 -21.53 -11.51
C PRO A 469 -1.36 -21.08 -12.10
N GLU A 470 -2.42 -21.90 -11.98
CA GLU A 470 -3.78 -21.52 -12.39
C GLU A 470 -4.49 -20.57 -11.39
N ASP A 471 -4.00 -20.47 -10.16
CA ASP A 471 -4.43 -19.50 -9.14
C ASP A 471 -3.51 -18.27 -9.10
N ALA A 472 -2.60 -18.14 -10.09
CA ALA A 472 -1.73 -16.99 -10.24
C ALA A 472 -2.57 -15.72 -10.38
N GLU A 473 -2.48 -14.94 -9.37
CA GLU A 473 -3.23 -13.76 -9.07
C GLU A 473 -3.19 -12.72 -10.17
N THR A 474 -4.36 -12.23 -10.48
CA THR A 474 -4.51 -10.90 -11.05
C THR A 474 -4.27 -9.85 -9.95
N PHE A 475 -3.14 -9.91 -9.24
CA PHE A 475 -2.69 -8.75 -8.50
C PHE A 475 -2.38 -7.65 -9.51
N PRO A 476 -2.80 -6.41 -9.24
CA PRO A 476 -2.41 -5.30 -10.09
C PRO A 476 -0.89 -5.24 -10.11
N SER A 477 -0.29 -5.72 -11.21
CA SER A 477 1.10 -5.52 -11.65
C SER A 477 2.22 -5.54 -10.58
N GLY A 478 2.08 -6.29 -9.48
CA GLY A 478 3.12 -6.37 -8.44
C GLY A 478 3.38 -5.06 -7.68
N LEU A 479 2.46 -4.12 -7.74
CA LEU A 479 2.45 -2.87 -6.98
C LEU A 479 1.81 -3.05 -5.61
#